data_085354ffab70a08e749c1464fa6511fb
#
_entry.id   085354ffab70a08e749c1464fa6511fb
#
_cell.length_a   1.000
_cell.length_b   1.000
_cell.length_c   1.000
_cell.angle_alpha   90.00
_cell.angle_beta   90.00
_cell.angle_gamma   90.00
#
_symmetry.space_group_name_H-M   'P 1'
#
loop_
_entity.id
_entity.type
_entity.pdbx_description
1 polymer ?
#
loop_
_entity_poly.entity_id
_entity_poly.type
_entity_poly.pdbx_seq_one_letter_code
_entity_poly.pdbx_strand_id
1 'polypeptide(L)'
;MEQLQAFDGGTCGTSDLTDVLGSVPPAPTFKRLESVWIGKDNALLDAMFEFYAPNAKRVIDVCCNARRMWKGSTTGAKVVYYDRDPAMQPDVVAHWHDMPDADGTVDVLVYDPPHLPDAAASPQSLARYGKDYGLGKGVKADNVGELHAPFLAEAKRVLRHDGLVFAKIKDYVHNHKYQWNLELFNAAVREAGLMPCDLIIKRDPCGGNLKSGRWQLAHHAKNTHCFWVVVRNSKRCEPKAPNAELTGAPLGAPGARRPVARPVE
;
A
#
# COMPACT_ATOMS: atom_id res chain seq x y z
N MET A 1 20.70 70.48 10.73
CA MET A 1 21.33 69.46 11.61
C MET A 1 20.37 69.31 12.81
N GLU A 2 19.42 68.42 12.69
CA GLU A 2 18.47 68.10 13.78
C GLU A 2 18.87 66.79 14.43
N GLN A 3 19.06 66.86 15.72
CA GLN A 3 19.45 65.73 16.58
C GLN A 3 18.24 64.84 16.83
N LEU A 4 18.37 63.58 16.43
CA LEU A 4 17.45 62.52 16.79
C LEU A 4 17.73 62.08 18.25
N GLN A 5 16.76 62.33 19.14
CA GLN A 5 16.77 61.84 20.50
C GLN A 5 16.46 60.32 20.52
N ALA A 6 17.30 59.59 21.20
CA ALA A 6 17.12 58.16 21.47
C ALA A 6 15.97 57.90 22.43
N PHE A 7 15.07 57.01 22.05
CA PHE A 7 14.03 56.50 22.91
C PHE A 7 14.63 55.46 23.88
N ASP A 8 14.54 55.72 25.14
CA ASP A 8 14.90 54.84 26.23
C ASP A 8 13.93 53.66 26.30
N GLY A 9 14.48 52.44 26.09
CA GLY A 9 13.70 51.20 26.12
C GLY A 9 13.34 50.81 27.54
N GLY A 10 12.10 51.08 27.94
CA GLY A 10 11.54 50.51 29.16
C GLY A 10 11.48 48.99 29.06
N THR A 11 12.18 48.28 29.95
CA THR A 11 12.06 46.86 30.16
C THR A 11 10.68 46.51 30.68
N CYS A 12 9.84 46.00 29.77
CA CYS A 12 8.58 45.36 30.16
C CYS A 12 8.91 44.02 30.83
N GLY A 13 8.60 43.94 32.14
CA GLY A 13 8.77 42.70 32.88
C GLY A 13 7.97 41.57 32.24
N THR A 14 8.64 40.55 31.79
CA THR A 14 8.02 39.29 31.40
C THR A 14 7.55 38.59 32.66
N SER A 15 6.32 38.90 33.08
CA SER A 15 5.61 38.04 34.02
C SER A 15 5.38 36.69 33.33
N ASP A 16 5.82 35.63 34.00
CA ASP A 16 5.70 34.24 33.56
C ASP A 16 4.27 33.89 33.14
N LEU A 17 4.04 33.87 31.83
CA LEU A 17 2.81 33.33 31.22
C LEU A 17 2.82 31.80 31.13
N THR A 18 3.86 31.17 31.69
CA THR A 18 4.02 29.71 31.67
C THR A 18 3.12 28.95 32.65
N ASP A 19 2.56 29.64 33.66
CA ASP A 19 1.75 28.97 34.70
C ASP A 19 0.25 28.89 34.39
N VAL A 20 -0.25 29.53 33.33
CA VAL A 20 -1.68 29.56 32.98
C VAL A 20 -2.01 28.66 31.77
N LEU A 21 -1.04 28.31 30.98
CA LEU A 21 -1.21 27.32 29.92
C LEU A 21 -0.78 25.95 30.47
N GLY A 22 -1.73 25.20 31.04
CA GLY A 22 -1.52 23.80 31.35
C GLY A 22 -0.83 23.14 30.16
N SER A 23 0.21 22.30 30.42
CA SER A 23 1.02 21.64 29.41
C SER A 23 0.14 21.09 28.30
N VAL A 24 0.16 21.76 27.14
CA VAL A 24 -0.48 21.23 25.93
C VAL A 24 0.21 19.89 25.67
N PRO A 25 -0.51 18.76 25.72
CA PRO A 25 0.12 17.47 25.43
C PRO A 25 0.80 17.57 24.06
N PRO A 26 2.01 17.01 23.90
CA PRO A 26 2.70 17.04 22.61
C PRO A 26 1.74 16.50 21.56
N ALA A 27 1.61 17.22 20.45
CA ALA A 27 0.79 16.77 19.32
C ALA A 27 1.19 15.33 18.99
N PRO A 28 0.22 14.43 18.78
CA PRO A 28 0.52 13.04 18.46
C PRO A 28 1.47 13.02 17.26
N THR A 29 2.63 12.42 17.42
CA THR A 29 3.62 12.28 16.36
C THR A 29 3.06 11.30 15.36
N PHE A 30 2.37 11.81 14.35
CA PHE A 30 1.84 11.01 13.25
C PHE A 30 3.00 10.56 12.37
N LYS A 31 3.29 9.27 12.38
CA LYS A 31 4.30 8.69 11.50
C LYS A 31 3.72 8.59 10.09
N ARG A 32 4.19 9.42 9.19
CA ARG A 32 3.80 9.40 7.78
C ARG A 32 4.36 8.17 7.09
N LEU A 33 3.56 7.57 6.21
CA LEU A 33 4.04 6.58 5.26
C LEU A 33 4.35 7.30 3.94
N GLU A 34 5.58 7.15 3.45
CA GLU A 34 6.01 7.77 2.21
C GLU A 34 5.44 7.01 1.00
N SER A 35 4.97 7.75 -0.01
CA SER A 35 4.45 7.17 -1.26
C SER A 35 5.54 6.59 -2.17
N VAL A 36 6.82 6.86 -1.87
CA VAL A 36 7.97 6.23 -2.52
C VAL A 36 8.81 5.55 -1.45
N TRP A 37 8.89 4.23 -1.53
CA TRP A 37 9.62 3.41 -0.58
C TRP A 37 10.89 2.83 -1.19
N ILE A 38 12.03 3.06 -0.56
CA ILE A 38 13.30 2.44 -0.95
C ILE A 38 13.70 1.46 0.15
N GLY A 39 13.56 0.16 -0.11
CA GLY A 39 13.83 -0.84 0.92
C GLY A 39 13.25 -2.21 0.59
N LYS A 40 13.25 -3.06 1.62
CA LYS A 40 12.71 -4.43 1.53
C LYS A 40 11.19 -4.44 1.70
N ASP A 41 10.54 -5.49 1.18
CA ASP A 41 9.09 -5.68 1.28
C ASP A 41 8.61 -5.85 2.73
N ASN A 42 9.35 -6.58 3.57
CA ASN A 42 8.98 -6.79 4.97
C ASN A 42 8.83 -5.48 5.74
N ALA A 43 9.80 -4.58 5.63
CA ALA A 43 9.75 -3.29 6.32
C ALA A 43 8.63 -2.37 5.78
N LEU A 44 8.33 -2.45 4.48
CA LEU A 44 7.19 -1.74 3.90
C LEU A 44 5.87 -2.32 4.42
N LEU A 45 5.72 -3.65 4.45
CA LEU A 45 4.53 -4.30 4.99
C LEU A 45 4.30 -3.91 6.45
N ASP A 46 5.34 -3.93 7.28
CA ASP A 46 5.24 -3.51 8.68
C ASP A 46 4.71 -2.07 8.79
N ALA A 47 5.27 -1.16 7.99
CA ALA A 47 4.82 0.23 7.94
C ALA A 47 3.38 0.37 7.41
N MET A 48 2.98 -0.43 6.42
CA MET A 48 1.62 -0.45 5.89
C MET A 48 0.62 -0.98 6.93
N PHE A 49 0.98 -2.03 7.69
CA PHE A 49 0.13 -2.52 8.78
C PHE A 49 -0.02 -1.48 9.89
N GLU A 50 1.08 -0.85 10.31
CA GLU A 50 1.06 0.22 11.31
C GLU A 50 0.16 1.38 10.88
N PHE A 51 0.20 1.76 9.59
CA PHE A 51 -0.50 2.92 9.07
C PHE A 51 -1.96 2.66 8.73
N TYR A 52 -2.25 1.57 7.97
CA TYR A 52 -3.60 1.31 7.44
C TYR A 52 -4.42 0.34 8.28
N ALA A 53 -3.77 -0.59 8.98
CA ALA A 53 -4.44 -1.72 9.63
C ALA A 53 -3.83 -2.09 11.00
N PRO A 54 -3.60 -1.11 11.94
CA PRO A 54 -2.90 -1.37 13.20
C PRO A 54 -3.63 -2.38 14.11
N ASN A 55 -4.94 -2.54 13.90
CA ASN A 55 -5.78 -3.42 14.71
C ASN A 55 -6.27 -4.67 13.93
N ALA A 56 -5.63 -5.00 12.79
CA ALA A 56 -6.01 -6.17 12.01
C ALA A 56 -5.77 -7.45 12.80
N LYS A 57 -6.79 -8.30 12.89
CA LYS A 57 -6.76 -9.58 13.62
C LYS A 57 -6.65 -10.77 12.69
N ARG A 58 -7.36 -10.75 11.56
CA ARG A 58 -7.36 -11.80 10.55
C ARG A 58 -6.74 -11.29 9.27
N VAL A 59 -5.50 -11.70 9.04
CA VAL A 59 -4.71 -11.35 7.86
C VAL A 59 -4.42 -12.61 7.08
N ILE A 60 -4.61 -12.59 5.77
CA ILE A 60 -4.32 -13.72 4.90
C ILE A 60 -3.37 -13.26 3.79
N ASP A 61 -2.25 -13.96 3.63
CA ASP A 61 -1.44 -13.90 2.42
C ASP A 61 -1.96 -14.97 1.46
N VAL A 62 -2.59 -14.54 0.37
CA VAL A 62 -3.37 -15.42 -0.51
C VAL A 62 -2.51 -16.15 -1.56
N CYS A 63 -1.22 -15.85 -1.62
CA CYS A 63 -0.25 -16.48 -2.53
C CYS A 63 1.15 -16.42 -1.89
N CYS A 64 1.28 -17.08 -0.76
CA CYS A 64 2.42 -16.90 0.15
C CYS A 64 3.76 -17.36 -0.43
N ASN A 65 3.74 -18.28 -1.39
CA ASN A 65 4.95 -18.81 -1.99
C ASN A 65 5.98 -19.21 -0.90
N ALA A 66 7.25 -18.91 -1.05
CA ALA A 66 8.28 -19.14 -0.04
C ALA A 66 8.30 -18.10 1.11
N ARG A 67 7.24 -17.34 1.32
CA ARG A 67 7.06 -16.32 2.38
C ARG A 67 8.20 -15.30 2.46
N ARG A 68 8.84 -14.99 1.33
CA ARG A 68 10.06 -14.16 1.31
C ARG A 68 9.81 -12.72 1.72
N MET A 69 8.64 -12.18 1.40
CA MET A 69 8.27 -10.81 1.77
C MET A 69 8.04 -10.64 3.29
N TRP A 70 7.81 -11.75 4.01
CA TRP A 70 7.58 -11.76 5.45
C TRP A 70 8.85 -12.00 6.27
N LYS A 71 9.93 -12.41 5.63
CA LYS A 71 11.17 -12.75 6.33
C LYS A 71 11.76 -11.54 7.04
N GLY A 72 11.71 -11.55 8.37
CA GLY A 72 12.16 -10.44 9.22
C GLY A 72 11.10 -9.33 9.37
N SER A 73 9.83 -9.59 9.04
CA SER A 73 8.71 -8.72 9.41
C SER A 73 8.56 -8.71 10.93
N THR A 74 8.23 -7.54 11.47
CA THR A 74 7.97 -7.27 12.88
C THR A 74 6.51 -6.96 13.16
N THR A 75 5.65 -7.13 12.14
CA THR A 75 4.20 -6.90 12.32
C THR A 75 3.67 -7.81 13.42
N GLY A 76 2.87 -7.25 14.33
CA GLY A 76 2.15 -8.02 15.35
C GLY A 76 0.93 -8.78 14.81
N ALA A 77 0.58 -8.61 13.55
CA ALA A 77 -0.56 -9.27 12.94
C ALA A 77 -0.32 -10.78 12.77
N LYS A 78 -1.32 -11.59 13.14
CA LYS A 78 -1.29 -13.03 12.87
C LYS A 78 -1.65 -13.27 11.41
N VAL A 79 -0.64 -13.58 10.59
CA VAL A 79 -0.81 -13.89 9.17
C VAL A 79 -1.07 -15.38 8.99
N VAL A 80 -2.10 -15.71 8.21
CA VAL A 80 -2.37 -17.08 7.73
C VAL A 80 -1.94 -17.16 6.27
N TYR A 81 -1.16 -18.16 5.93
CA TYR A 81 -0.53 -18.29 4.62
C TYR A 81 -1.32 -19.26 3.75
N TYR A 82 -1.84 -18.78 2.64
CA TYR A 82 -2.51 -19.57 1.63
C TYR A 82 -1.63 -19.72 0.38
N ASP A 83 -1.68 -20.88 -0.23
CA ASP A 83 -1.14 -21.12 -1.56
C ASP A 83 -1.89 -22.29 -2.20
N ARG A 84 -1.99 -22.27 -3.51
CA ARG A 84 -2.56 -23.40 -4.26
C ARG A 84 -1.60 -24.60 -4.36
N ASP A 85 -0.29 -24.33 -4.25
CA ASP A 85 0.75 -25.36 -4.33
C ASP A 85 1.11 -25.85 -2.92
N PRO A 86 0.78 -27.11 -2.57
CA PRO A 86 1.14 -27.69 -1.28
C PRO A 86 2.66 -27.77 -1.06
N ALA A 87 3.48 -27.74 -2.13
CA ALA A 87 4.94 -27.73 -2.01
C ALA A 87 5.46 -26.46 -1.35
N MET A 88 4.69 -25.37 -1.35
CA MET A 88 5.02 -24.13 -0.63
C MET A 88 4.75 -24.23 0.86
N GLN A 89 4.20 -25.35 1.34
CA GLN A 89 3.86 -25.59 2.75
C GLN A 89 3.00 -24.46 3.36
N PRO A 90 1.89 -24.07 2.70
CA PRO A 90 0.99 -23.08 3.26
C PRO A 90 0.29 -23.59 4.49
N ASP A 91 -0.30 -22.69 5.30
CA ASP A 91 -1.16 -23.08 6.41
C ASP A 91 -2.48 -23.67 5.89
N VAL A 92 -2.93 -23.19 4.72
CA VAL A 92 -4.13 -23.67 4.02
C VAL A 92 -3.82 -23.79 2.53
N VAL A 93 -4.04 -24.98 1.96
CA VAL A 93 -3.97 -25.18 0.51
C VAL A 93 -5.29 -24.68 -0.09
N ALA A 94 -5.24 -23.53 -0.73
CA ALA A 94 -6.40 -22.88 -1.35
C ALA A 94 -5.97 -22.00 -2.52
N HIS A 95 -6.90 -21.77 -3.43
CA HIS A 95 -6.69 -20.81 -4.52
C HIS A 95 -7.22 -19.42 -4.10
N TRP A 96 -6.55 -18.34 -4.52
CA TRP A 96 -6.95 -16.97 -4.17
C TRP A 96 -8.34 -16.55 -4.65
N HIS A 97 -8.94 -17.26 -5.59
CA HIS A 97 -10.31 -17.02 -6.08
C HIS A 97 -11.35 -18.01 -5.51
N ASP A 98 -10.94 -18.88 -4.60
CA ASP A 98 -11.80 -19.86 -3.95
C ASP A 98 -11.25 -20.15 -2.54
N MET A 99 -11.45 -19.18 -1.66
CA MET A 99 -10.96 -19.24 -0.27
C MET A 99 -12.01 -19.90 0.66
N PRO A 100 -11.59 -20.72 1.62
CA PRO A 100 -12.51 -21.38 2.53
C PRO A 100 -13.12 -20.43 3.58
N ASP A 101 -12.80 -19.16 3.52
CA ASP A 101 -13.27 -18.16 4.49
C ASP A 101 -14.72 -17.79 4.27
N ALA A 102 -15.44 -17.57 5.38
CA ALA A 102 -16.80 -17.06 5.34
C ALA A 102 -16.82 -15.59 4.88
N ASP A 103 -17.97 -15.17 4.32
CA ASP A 103 -18.17 -13.81 3.84
C ASP A 103 -17.94 -12.78 4.96
N GLY A 104 -17.23 -11.73 4.66
CA GLY A 104 -17.07 -10.58 5.55
C GLY A 104 -16.26 -10.85 6.83
N THR A 105 -15.35 -11.83 6.85
CA THR A 105 -14.61 -12.22 8.06
C THR A 105 -13.15 -11.81 8.08
N VAL A 106 -12.58 -11.37 6.96
CA VAL A 106 -11.16 -11.08 6.82
C VAL A 106 -10.90 -9.58 6.94
N ASP A 107 -9.90 -9.19 7.71
CA ASP A 107 -9.49 -7.78 7.87
C ASP A 107 -8.59 -7.31 6.72
N VAL A 108 -7.58 -8.11 6.39
CA VAL A 108 -6.59 -7.75 5.37
C VAL A 108 -6.23 -8.97 4.53
N LEU A 109 -6.24 -8.79 3.22
CA LEU A 109 -5.64 -9.71 2.24
C LEU A 109 -4.34 -9.12 1.73
N VAL A 110 -3.29 -9.93 1.65
CA VAL A 110 -2.02 -9.57 1.00
C VAL A 110 -1.92 -10.37 -0.29
N TYR A 111 -1.71 -9.69 -1.41
CA TYR A 111 -1.74 -10.27 -2.75
C TYR A 111 -0.47 -9.91 -3.51
N ASP A 112 0.45 -10.89 -3.67
CA ASP A 112 1.68 -10.79 -4.48
C ASP A 112 1.64 -11.84 -5.59
N PRO A 113 0.80 -11.65 -6.63
CA PRO A 113 0.62 -12.63 -7.69
C PRO A 113 1.88 -12.78 -8.54
N PRO A 114 1.98 -13.83 -9.35
CA PRO A 114 3.01 -13.91 -10.37
C PRO A 114 3.01 -12.66 -11.25
N HIS A 115 4.18 -12.02 -11.38
CA HIS A 115 4.31 -10.76 -12.12
C HIS A 115 4.61 -10.95 -13.61
N LEU A 116 4.85 -12.20 -14.04
CA LEU A 116 5.18 -12.53 -15.43
C LEU A 116 4.36 -13.74 -15.87
N PRO A 117 3.86 -13.78 -17.11
CA PRO A 117 3.33 -15.00 -17.68
C PRO A 117 4.42 -16.07 -17.78
N ASP A 118 4.05 -17.35 -17.74
CA ASP A 118 4.99 -18.48 -17.79
C ASP A 118 5.96 -18.39 -18.98
N ALA A 119 5.45 -17.98 -20.13
CA ALA A 119 6.25 -17.78 -21.34
C ALA A 119 7.31 -16.67 -21.23
N ALA A 120 7.17 -15.76 -20.27
CA ALA A 120 8.12 -14.68 -20.02
C ALA A 120 9.10 -15.00 -18.88
N ALA A 121 8.89 -16.11 -18.16
CA ALA A 121 9.79 -16.55 -17.10
C ALA A 121 11.11 -17.04 -17.71
N SER A 122 12.23 -16.41 -17.31
CA SER A 122 13.55 -16.90 -17.75
C SER A 122 13.91 -18.20 -17.05
N PRO A 123 14.76 -19.07 -17.66
CA PRO A 123 15.29 -20.25 -16.99
C PRO A 123 15.93 -19.93 -15.63
N GLN A 124 16.54 -18.74 -15.50
CA GLN A 124 17.14 -18.29 -14.25
C GLN A 124 16.07 -17.91 -13.20
N SER A 125 14.93 -17.37 -13.62
CA SER A 125 13.78 -17.10 -12.74
C SER A 125 13.19 -18.42 -12.24
N LEU A 126 13.01 -19.39 -13.13
CA LEU A 126 12.53 -20.73 -12.79
C LEU A 126 13.49 -21.46 -11.84
N ALA A 127 14.82 -21.35 -12.07
CA ALA A 127 15.82 -21.95 -11.20
C ALA A 127 15.89 -21.28 -9.81
N ARG A 128 15.61 -19.97 -9.74
CA ARG A 128 15.71 -19.19 -8.49
C ARG A 128 14.46 -19.29 -7.63
N TYR A 129 13.30 -19.41 -8.24
CA TYR A 129 11.99 -19.31 -7.57
C TYR A 129 11.18 -20.60 -7.65
N GLY A 130 11.73 -21.65 -8.28
CA GLY A 130 11.07 -22.94 -8.49
C GLY A 130 10.41 -23.07 -9.85
N LYS A 131 9.99 -24.31 -10.19
CA LYS A 131 9.39 -24.62 -11.49
C LYS A 131 8.02 -23.96 -11.72
N ASP A 132 7.43 -23.43 -10.67
CA ASP A 132 6.09 -22.84 -10.67
C ASP A 132 6.10 -21.32 -10.45
N TYR A 133 7.24 -20.67 -10.74
CA TYR A 133 7.32 -19.22 -10.80
C TYR A 133 6.64 -18.73 -12.08
N GLY A 134 5.47 -18.22 -11.93
CA GLY A 134 4.58 -17.80 -13.01
C GLY A 134 3.15 -18.23 -12.69
N LEU A 135 2.30 -18.30 -13.72
CA LEU A 135 0.90 -18.66 -13.58
C LEU A 135 0.66 -20.14 -13.25
N GLY A 136 1.73 -20.97 -13.27
CA GLY A 136 1.70 -22.41 -13.07
C GLY A 136 1.09 -23.20 -14.23
N LYS A 137 1.35 -24.51 -14.24
CA LYS A 137 0.83 -25.41 -15.28
C LYS A 137 -0.70 -25.36 -15.31
N GLY A 138 -1.26 -25.01 -16.45
CA GLY A 138 -2.71 -25.02 -16.70
C GLY A 138 -3.40 -23.67 -16.69
N VAL A 139 -2.77 -22.60 -16.22
CA VAL A 139 -3.32 -21.25 -16.33
C VAL A 139 -2.88 -20.65 -17.67
N LYS A 140 -3.81 -20.61 -18.64
CA LYS A 140 -3.61 -19.98 -19.95
C LYS A 140 -4.06 -18.52 -19.88
N ALA A 141 -3.45 -17.71 -19.02
CA ALA A 141 -3.66 -16.29 -19.11
C ALA A 141 -2.66 -15.73 -20.12
N ASP A 142 -3.09 -15.12 -21.19
CA ASP A 142 -2.25 -14.42 -22.15
C ASP A 142 -1.54 -13.22 -21.52
N ASN A 143 -2.11 -12.73 -20.40
CA ASN A 143 -1.51 -11.70 -19.58
C ASN A 143 -1.84 -11.90 -18.10
N VAL A 144 -0.99 -11.36 -17.21
CA VAL A 144 -1.15 -11.45 -15.75
C VAL A 144 -2.41 -10.71 -15.26
N GLY A 145 -2.89 -9.73 -16.03
CA GLY A 145 -4.09 -8.97 -15.68
C GLY A 145 -5.35 -9.82 -15.55
N GLU A 146 -5.44 -10.93 -16.30
CA GLU A 146 -6.60 -11.83 -16.24
C GLU A 146 -6.79 -12.54 -14.89
N LEU A 147 -5.74 -12.55 -14.06
CA LEU A 147 -5.81 -13.11 -12.71
C LEU A 147 -6.51 -12.20 -11.71
N HIS A 148 -6.60 -10.92 -12.00
CA HIS A 148 -7.06 -9.94 -11.01
C HIS A 148 -8.56 -9.99 -10.77
N ALA A 149 -9.37 -10.12 -11.81
CA ALA A 149 -10.81 -10.08 -11.67
C ALA A 149 -11.38 -11.22 -10.77
N PRO A 150 -10.99 -12.50 -10.96
CA PRO A 150 -11.42 -13.58 -10.07
C PRO A 150 -10.98 -13.39 -8.61
N PHE A 151 -9.74 -12.94 -8.41
CA PHE A 151 -9.24 -12.64 -7.06
C PHE A 151 -10.06 -11.52 -6.39
N LEU A 152 -10.32 -10.43 -7.12
CA LEU A 152 -10.99 -9.26 -6.55
C LEU A 152 -12.47 -9.53 -6.25
N ALA A 153 -13.12 -10.39 -7.05
CA ALA A 153 -14.46 -10.86 -6.74
C ALA A 153 -14.49 -11.64 -5.42
N GLU A 154 -13.52 -12.53 -5.22
CA GLU A 154 -13.39 -13.31 -3.99
C GLU A 154 -12.96 -12.42 -2.81
N ALA A 155 -12.04 -11.49 -3.02
CA ALA A 155 -11.66 -10.50 -2.02
C ALA A 155 -12.86 -9.68 -1.54
N LYS A 156 -13.74 -9.29 -2.48
CA LYS A 156 -14.99 -8.60 -2.15
C LYS A 156 -15.90 -9.42 -1.24
N ARG A 157 -15.95 -10.73 -1.44
CA ARG A 157 -16.78 -11.65 -0.64
C ARG A 157 -16.22 -11.81 0.78
N VAL A 158 -14.92 -12.14 0.91
CA VAL A 158 -14.34 -12.52 2.21
C VAL A 158 -13.96 -11.35 3.09
N LEU A 159 -13.63 -10.19 2.49
CA LEU A 159 -13.29 -9.00 3.27
C LEU A 159 -14.52 -8.46 4.00
N ARG A 160 -14.36 -8.19 5.29
CA ARG A 160 -15.35 -7.42 6.04
C ARG A 160 -15.53 -6.01 5.45
N HIS A 161 -16.59 -5.34 5.85
CA HIS A 161 -16.73 -3.92 5.54
C HIS A 161 -15.48 -3.16 6.05
N ASP A 162 -14.93 -2.28 5.20
CA ASP A 162 -13.66 -1.58 5.43
C ASP A 162 -12.42 -2.47 5.53
N GLY A 163 -12.52 -3.76 5.22
CA GLY A 163 -11.37 -4.62 5.05
C GLY A 163 -10.49 -4.17 3.88
N LEU A 164 -9.22 -4.54 3.90
CA LEU A 164 -8.21 -4.03 2.98
C LEU A 164 -7.57 -5.14 2.13
N VAL A 165 -7.18 -4.78 0.92
CA VAL A 165 -6.19 -5.55 0.14
C VAL A 165 -4.90 -4.73 0.07
N PHE A 166 -3.78 -5.36 0.39
CA PHE A 166 -2.44 -4.87 0.08
C PHE A 166 -1.93 -5.66 -1.12
N ALA A 167 -2.00 -5.06 -2.30
CA ALA A 167 -1.65 -5.72 -3.55
C ALA A 167 -0.32 -5.23 -4.09
N LYS A 168 0.61 -6.16 -4.32
CA LYS A 168 1.88 -5.87 -4.97
C LYS A 168 1.76 -6.15 -6.46
N ILE A 169 1.80 -5.11 -7.26
CA ILE A 169 1.59 -5.17 -8.71
C ILE A 169 2.85 -4.66 -9.40
N LYS A 170 3.18 -5.28 -10.52
CA LYS A 170 4.33 -4.88 -11.32
C LYS A 170 3.97 -4.85 -12.79
N ASP A 171 4.27 -3.73 -13.43
CA ASP A 171 4.29 -3.64 -14.88
C ASP A 171 5.50 -4.39 -15.44
N TYR A 172 5.40 -4.92 -16.65
CA TYR A 172 6.46 -5.69 -17.27
C TYR A 172 6.50 -5.51 -18.78
N VAL A 173 7.58 -5.96 -19.40
CA VAL A 173 7.71 -5.99 -20.86
C VAL A 173 7.66 -7.44 -21.31
N HIS A 174 6.76 -7.75 -22.23
CA HIS A 174 6.61 -9.05 -22.86
C HIS A 174 6.48 -8.88 -24.36
N ASN A 175 7.22 -9.66 -25.16
CA ASN A 175 7.23 -9.60 -26.63
C ASN A 175 7.41 -8.15 -27.15
N HIS A 176 8.39 -7.42 -26.60
CA HIS A 176 8.70 -6.03 -26.94
C HIS A 176 7.55 -5.02 -26.70
N LYS A 177 6.52 -5.40 -25.96
CA LYS A 177 5.39 -4.54 -25.58
C LYS A 177 5.39 -4.32 -24.07
N TYR A 178 5.18 -3.07 -23.65
CA TYR A 178 4.97 -2.75 -22.26
C TYR A 178 3.56 -3.18 -21.84
N GLN A 179 3.46 -3.90 -20.74
CA GLN A 179 2.22 -4.38 -20.18
C GLN A 179 1.86 -3.55 -18.94
N TRP A 180 0.77 -2.83 -19.05
CA TRP A 180 0.24 -1.91 -18.03
C TRP A 180 -0.58 -2.67 -16.98
N ASN A 181 0.09 -3.53 -16.20
CA ASN A 181 -0.57 -4.41 -15.25
C ASN A 181 -1.24 -3.65 -14.11
N LEU A 182 -0.66 -2.52 -13.69
CA LEU A 182 -1.25 -1.64 -12.69
C LEU A 182 -2.61 -1.06 -13.17
N GLU A 183 -2.70 -0.66 -14.43
CA GLU A 183 -3.95 -0.14 -15.02
C GLU A 183 -5.02 -1.23 -15.04
N LEU A 184 -4.67 -2.43 -15.49
CA LEU A 184 -5.57 -3.59 -15.51
C LEU A 184 -6.05 -3.96 -14.11
N PHE A 185 -5.16 -3.95 -13.11
CA PHE A 185 -5.53 -4.19 -11.72
C PHE A 185 -6.51 -3.14 -11.20
N ASN A 186 -6.23 -1.86 -11.43
CA ASN A 186 -7.10 -0.77 -10.98
C ASN A 186 -8.48 -0.79 -11.67
N ALA A 187 -8.55 -1.18 -12.94
CA ALA A 187 -9.82 -1.39 -13.64
C ALA A 187 -10.62 -2.52 -12.98
N ALA A 188 -10.00 -3.68 -12.76
CA ALA A 188 -10.63 -4.82 -12.11
C ALA A 188 -11.08 -4.52 -10.67
N VAL A 189 -10.33 -3.70 -9.91
CA VAL A 189 -10.73 -3.23 -8.56
C VAL A 189 -12.07 -2.49 -8.62
N ARG A 190 -12.22 -1.57 -9.59
CA ARG A 190 -13.46 -0.79 -9.75
C ARG A 190 -14.63 -1.65 -10.20
N GLU A 191 -14.40 -2.58 -11.14
CA GLU A 191 -15.40 -3.54 -11.62
C GLU A 191 -15.90 -4.46 -10.50
N ALA A 192 -15.01 -4.88 -9.58
CA ALA A 192 -15.39 -5.65 -8.40
C ALA A 192 -16.15 -4.82 -7.35
N GLY A 193 -16.32 -3.51 -7.56
CA GLY A 193 -16.96 -2.61 -6.59
C GLY A 193 -16.13 -2.40 -5.33
N LEU A 194 -14.82 -2.50 -5.46
CA LEU A 194 -13.83 -2.15 -4.45
C LEU A 194 -13.28 -0.75 -4.74
N MET A 195 -12.62 -0.14 -3.75
CA MET A 195 -12.10 1.23 -3.85
C MET A 195 -10.57 1.22 -3.76
N PRO A 196 -9.84 1.65 -4.80
CA PRO A 196 -8.41 1.92 -4.68
C PRO A 196 -8.23 3.18 -3.81
N CYS A 197 -7.45 3.07 -2.73
CA CYS A 197 -7.30 4.13 -1.74
C CYS A 197 -5.95 4.81 -1.79
N ASP A 198 -4.88 4.04 -2.04
CA ASP A 198 -3.54 4.59 -2.02
C ASP A 198 -2.59 3.76 -2.90
N LEU A 199 -1.45 4.37 -3.23
CA LEU A 199 -0.41 3.79 -4.07
C LEU A 199 0.97 4.11 -3.52
N ILE A 200 1.78 3.07 -3.28
CA ILE A 200 3.17 3.22 -2.87
C ILE A 200 4.06 2.64 -3.95
N ILE A 201 4.97 3.45 -4.47
CA ILE A 201 6.00 3.02 -5.42
C ILE A 201 7.16 2.44 -4.63
N LYS A 202 7.35 1.13 -4.72
CA LYS A 202 8.45 0.46 -4.03
C LYS A 202 9.61 0.20 -4.99
N ARG A 203 10.77 0.71 -4.66
CA ARG A 203 12.02 0.50 -5.39
C ARG A 203 12.99 -0.35 -4.56
N ASP A 204 13.59 -1.35 -5.20
CA ASP A 204 14.68 -2.12 -4.58
C ASP A 204 15.98 -1.31 -4.58
N PRO A 205 16.72 -1.27 -3.44
CA PRO A 205 17.96 -0.49 -3.33
C PRO A 205 19.01 -0.90 -4.38
N CYS A 206 19.08 -2.20 -4.67
CA CYS A 206 20.07 -2.77 -5.59
C CYS A 206 19.66 -2.70 -7.06
N GLY A 207 18.48 -2.16 -7.37
CA GLY A 207 17.92 -2.02 -8.72
C GLY A 207 18.24 -3.21 -9.60
N GLY A 208 17.42 -4.25 -9.61
CA GLY A 208 17.56 -5.54 -10.31
C GLY A 208 18.70 -5.63 -11.35
N ASN A 209 19.56 -6.63 -11.22
CA ASN A 209 20.69 -6.86 -12.12
C ASN A 209 20.20 -7.13 -13.55
N LEU A 210 20.12 -6.08 -14.37
CA LEU A 210 20.24 -6.29 -15.80
C LEU A 210 21.71 -6.60 -16.07
N LYS A 211 22.03 -7.86 -16.32
CA LYS A 211 23.30 -8.19 -16.95
C LYS A 211 23.26 -7.55 -18.34
N SER A 212 23.95 -6.45 -18.46
CA SER A 212 23.94 -5.50 -19.59
C SER A 212 24.52 -6.05 -20.90
N GLY A 213 24.90 -7.33 -20.96
CA GLY A 213 25.57 -7.91 -22.11
C GLY A 213 24.67 -8.54 -23.18
N ARG A 214 23.36 -8.62 -22.97
CA ARG A 214 22.47 -9.38 -23.88
C ARG A 214 21.76 -8.54 -24.94
N TRP A 215 21.61 -7.22 -24.70
CA TRP A 215 20.82 -6.36 -25.56
C TRP A 215 21.66 -5.18 -26.02
N GLN A 216 21.94 -5.12 -27.31
CA GLN A 216 22.65 -4.00 -27.93
C GLN A 216 21.75 -2.75 -28.03
N LEU A 217 20.43 -2.92 -28.01
CA LEU A 217 19.44 -1.86 -28.06
C LEU A 217 18.36 -2.11 -27.01
N ALA A 218 18.10 -1.12 -26.16
CA ALA A 218 16.99 -1.13 -25.22
C ALA A 218 15.83 -0.30 -25.78
N HIS A 219 14.67 -0.92 -25.97
CA HIS A 219 13.47 -0.24 -26.48
C HIS A 219 12.58 0.33 -25.35
N HIS A 220 12.81 -0.09 -24.12
CA HIS A 220 12.05 0.33 -22.94
C HIS A 220 12.97 0.69 -21.79
N ALA A 221 12.53 1.63 -20.95
CA ALA A 221 13.21 1.94 -19.70
C ALA A 221 13.26 0.70 -18.79
N LYS A 222 14.34 0.58 -18.02
CA LYS A 222 14.48 -0.50 -17.04
C LYS A 222 13.43 -0.32 -15.94
N ASN A 223 12.54 -1.30 -15.79
CA ASN A 223 11.59 -1.32 -14.69
C ASN A 223 12.28 -1.78 -13.40
N THR A 224 12.53 -0.85 -12.48
CA THR A 224 13.24 -1.08 -11.20
C THR A 224 12.34 -0.99 -9.98
N HIS A 225 11.04 -0.85 -10.17
CA HIS A 225 10.06 -0.67 -9.12
C HIS A 225 8.88 -1.63 -9.27
N CYS A 226 8.09 -1.74 -8.22
CA CYS A 226 6.75 -2.29 -8.23
C CYS A 226 5.83 -1.34 -7.48
N PHE A 227 4.54 -1.62 -7.55
CA PHE A 227 3.51 -0.83 -6.91
C PHE A 227 2.88 -1.64 -5.78
N TRP A 228 2.69 -1.01 -4.63
CA TRP A 228 1.81 -1.51 -3.59
C TRP A 228 0.54 -0.69 -3.60
N VAL A 229 -0.56 -1.33 -3.96
CA VAL A 229 -1.87 -0.69 -4.05
C VAL A 229 -2.66 -1.06 -2.81
N VAL A 230 -3.19 -0.06 -2.12
CA VAL A 230 -4.10 -0.24 -1.00
C VAL A 230 -5.53 -0.14 -1.53
N VAL A 231 -6.30 -1.22 -1.38
CA VAL A 231 -7.69 -1.30 -1.83
C VAL A 231 -8.59 -1.54 -0.62
N ARG A 232 -9.76 -0.92 -0.58
CA ARG A 232 -10.72 -1.04 0.51
C ARG A 232 -12.04 -1.64 0.04
N ASN A 233 -12.62 -2.50 0.87
CA ASN A 233 -13.97 -3.01 0.69
C ASN A 233 -15.00 -2.01 1.24
N SER A 234 -15.06 -0.81 0.65
CA SER A 234 -16.04 0.24 0.98
C SER A 234 -16.32 1.07 -0.26
N LYS A 235 -17.48 1.72 -0.29
CA LYS A 235 -17.82 2.68 -1.35
C LYS A 235 -17.18 4.06 -1.13
N ARG A 236 -16.58 4.32 0.03
CA ARG A 236 -15.95 5.59 0.39
C ARG A 236 -14.54 5.37 0.90
N CYS A 237 -13.57 6.05 0.32
CA CYS A 237 -12.26 6.29 0.94
C CYS A 237 -12.42 7.42 1.97
N GLU A 238 -12.98 7.11 3.14
CA GLU A 238 -12.93 8.06 4.24
C GLU A 238 -11.54 7.96 4.88
N PRO A 239 -10.79 9.06 4.98
CA PRO A 239 -9.63 9.06 5.84
C PRO A 239 -10.13 8.72 7.25
N LYS A 240 -9.53 7.72 7.90
CA LYS A 240 -9.80 7.51 9.32
C LYS A 240 -9.46 8.81 10.02
N ALA A 241 -10.46 9.42 10.69
CA ALA A 241 -10.17 10.48 11.64
C ALA A 241 -9.07 9.95 12.59
N PRO A 242 -8.03 10.73 12.89
CA PRO A 242 -7.07 10.37 13.92
C PRO A 242 -7.88 10.00 15.15
N ASN A 243 -7.57 8.83 15.76
CA ASN A 243 -8.37 8.24 16.83
C ASN A 243 -8.92 9.29 17.76
N ALA A 244 -10.24 9.54 17.70
CA ALA A 244 -10.94 10.50 18.54
C ALA A 244 -10.88 10.14 20.05
N GLU A 245 -10.38 8.95 20.38
CA GLU A 245 -10.16 8.52 21.76
C GLU A 245 -8.96 9.19 22.44
N LEU A 246 -8.10 9.91 21.68
CA LEU A 246 -6.94 10.62 22.25
C LEU A 246 -7.12 12.14 22.36
N THR A 247 -8.20 12.69 21.85
CA THR A 247 -8.45 14.13 21.94
C THR A 247 -9.81 14.39 22.59
N GLY A 248 -9.82 14.51 23.91
CA GLY A 248 -11.01 14.90 24.67
C GLY A 248 -11.43 16.39 24.48
N ALA A 249 -11.22 16.98 23.30
CA ALA A 249 -11.64 18.33 22.98
C ALA A 249 -12.66 18.33 21.82
N PRO A 250 -13.82 18.97 21.94
CA PRO A 250 -14.78 19.09 20.85
C PRO A 250 -14.20 20.00 19.76
N LEU A 251 -14.17 19.47 18.52
CA LEU A 251 -13.86 20.26 17.33
C LEU A 251 -14.93 21.34 17.17
N GLY A 252 -14.53 22.61 17.30
CA GLY A 252 -15.38 23.74 17.02
C GLY A 252 -15.98 23.68 15.61
N ALA A 253 -17.24 24.03 15.47
CA ALA A 253 -17.97 24.05 14.22
C ALA A 253 -17.22 24.84 13.13
N PRO A 254 -17.24 24.40 11.85
CA PRO A 254 -16.59 25.10 10.76
C PRO A 254 -17.22 26.47 10.58
N GLY A 255 -16.40 27.53 10.75
CA GLY A 255 -16.80 28.91 10.64
C GLY A 255 -17.45 29.20 9.28
N ALA A 256 -18.59 29.91 9.32
CA ALA A 256 -19.33 30.39 8.18
C ALA A 256 -18.41 31.18 7.23
N ARG A 257 -18.43 30.86 5.95
CA ARG A 257 -17.74 31.63 4.90
C ARG A 257 -18.28 33.04 4.86
N ARG A 258 -17.42 34.04 5.04
CA ARG A 258 -17.77 35.45 4.80
C ARG A 258 -18.12 35.63 3.31
N PRO A 259 -19.21 36.35 2.99
CA PRO A 259 -19.53 36.67 1.61
C PRO A 259 -18.47 37.59 1.01
N VAL A 260 -17.98 37.24 -0.16
CA VAL A 260 -17.09 38.11 -0.96
C VAL A 260 -17.93 39.23 -1.55
N ALA A 261 -17.60 40.48 -1.19
CA ALA A 261 -18.21 41.65 -1.78
C ALA A 261 -17.88 41.74 -3.27
N ARG A 262 -18.90 41.91 -4.11
CA ARG A 262 -18.72 42.21 -5.56
C ARG A 262 -18.29 43.68 -5.70
N PRO A 263 -17.38 44.01 -6.63
CA PRO A 263 -17.10 45.40 -6.96
C PRO A 263 -18.33 45.99 -7.68
N VAL A 264 -18.67 47.20 -7.26
CA VAL A 264 -19.65 48.06 -7.93
C VAL A 264 -18.93 48.75 -9.08
N GLU A 265 -19.53 48.72 -10.28
CA GLU A 265 -19.13 49.50 -11.44
C GLU A 265 -19.28 51.01 -11.19
#